data_9cc3c1df859e72cbeb4251d94d6a5f0c
#
_entry.id   9cc3c1df859e72cbeb4251d94d6a5f0c
#
_cell.length_a   1.000
_cell.length_b   1.000
_cell.length_c   1.000
_cell.angle_alpha   90.00
_cell.angle_beta   90.00
_cell.angle_gamma   90.00
#
_symmetry.space_group_name_H-M   'P 1'
#
loop_
_entity.id
_entity.type
_entity.pdbx_description
1 polymer ?
#
loop_
_entity_poly.entity_id
_entity_poly.type
_entity_poly.pdbx_seq_one_letter_code
_entity_poly.pdbx_strand_id
1 'polypeptide(L)'
;MTALLALTTVLAWGFWIPVAQAIPGVPQRSRVFYVALGNAAFALGALVIGGGHLSFGWRPFWFPLIGGVVWIGGNYFAFRATETVGLARASGSWTPLNIIVAFIWGALLFGELSSFTTANFVVLGAGMVLILAGILLIVGSQNAQGGGASAVEVHGEEAGSANRSSISGTAHSYRLAYLFAGAAGVLWGSYFVPAQWAKVSAQLGNFPLALGILAAGTVLVATAGGPAKLSPRLTATQISAGVLFGIGNLALLGLVARVGTGVGFTIAQLSLLVNASVGIFVFKVPKPGSKAARVVIVGISLAAMGGILIGSLK
;
A
#
# COMPACT_ATOMS: atom_id res chain seq x y z
N MET A 1 -4.67 -7.04 -22.43
CA MET A 1 -5.34 -7.25 -21.13
C MET A 1 -4.37 -7.10 -19.94
N THR A 2 -3.23 -7.83 -19.89
CA THR A 2 -2.25 -7.75 -18.77
C THR A 2 -1.73 -6.33 -18.54
N ALA A 3 -1.31 -5.62 -19.60
CA ALA A 3 -0.85 -4.23 -19.49
C ALA A 3 -1.94 -3.29 -18.95
N LEU A 4 -3.20 -3.51 -19.33
CA LEU A 4 -4.32 -2.72 -18.82
C LEU A 4 -4.52 -2.95 -17.32
N LEU A 5 -4.47 -4.21 -16.87
CA LEU A 5 -4.57 -4.55 -15.44
C LEU A 5 -3.40 -3.94 -14.63
N ALA A 6 -2.18 -4.04 -15.16
CA ALA A 6 -1.00 -3.43 -14.56
C ALA A 6 -1.16 -1.91 -14.42
N LEU A 7 -1.53 -1.22 -15.51
CA LEU A 7 -1.73 0.23 -15.50
C LEU A 7 -2.85 0.65 -14.55
N THR A 8 -3.98 -0.06 -14.59
CA THR A 8 -5.11 0.21 -13.68
C THR A 8 -4.70 0.05 -12.22
N THR A 9 -3.98 -1.02 -11.89
CA THR A 9 -3.47 -1.24 -10.53
C THR A 9 -2.54 -0.12 -10.08
N VAL A 10 -1.55 0.22 -10.91
CA VAL A 10 -0.55 1.25 -10.61
C VAL A 10 -1.20 2.62 -10.41
N LEU A 11 -2.09 3.02 -11.31
CA LEU A 11 -2.77 4.31 -11.20
C LEU A 11 -3.73 4.36 -10.02
N ALA A 12 -4.60 3.36 -9.87
CA ALA A 12 -5.61 3.35 -8.82
C ALA A 12 -4.96 3.29 -7.43
N TRP A 13 -3.94 2.45 -7.24
CA TRP A 13 -3.18 2.39 -6.00
C TRP A 13 -2.27 3.61 -5.79
N GLY A 14 -1.84 4.25 -6.87
CA GLY A 14 -1.07 5.49 -6.80
C GLY A 14 -1.90 6.69 -6.38
N PHE A 15 -3.18 6.74 -6.71
CA PHE A 15 -4.03 7.89 -6.41
C PHE A 15 -4.85 7.76 -5.13
N TRP A 16 -5.16 6.56 -4.62
CA TRP A 16 -6.05 6.43 -3.47
C TRP A 16 -5.50 7.09 -2.18
N ILE A 17 -4.19 6.95 -1.91
CA ILE A 17 -3.55 7.61 -0.74
C ILE A 17 -3.57 9.13 -0.90
N PRO A 18 -3.09 9.71 -2.02
CA PRO A 18 -3.24 11.14 -2.27
C PRO A 18 -4.66 11.66 -2.09
N VAL A 19 -5.66 10.98 -2.66
CA VAL A 19 -7.07 11.37 -2.51
C VAL A 19 -7.50 11.33 -1.05
N ALA A 20 -7.16 10.25 -0.33
CA ALA A 20 -7.47 10.14 1.10
C ALA A 20 -6.81 11.23 1.95
N GLN A 21 -5.66 11.75 1.53
CA GLN A 21 -4.88 12.76 2.23
C GLN A 21 -5.09 14.20 1.70
N ALA A 22 -5.83 14.36 0.61
CA ALA A 22 -6.03 15.66 -0.04
C ALA A 22 -6.66 16.71 0.89
N ILE A 23 -7.44 16.27 1.87
CA ILE A 23 -8.07 17.17 2.85
C ILE A 23 -7.58 16.76 4.25
N PRO A 24 -6.98 17.69 5.01
CA PRO A 24 -6.50 17.43 6.37
C PRO A 24 -7.64 17.26 7.38
N GLY A 25 -7.32 16.86 8.61
CA GLY A 25 -8.28 16.84 9.74
C GLY A 25 -9.10 15.55 9.86
N VAL A 26 -8.85 14.52 9.06
CA VAL A 26 -9.51 13.21 9.22
C VAL A 26 -8.67 12.32 10.14
N PRO A 27 -9.20 11.86 11.30
CA PRO A 27 -8.50 10.92 12.17
C PRO A 27 -8.18 9.62 11.42
N GLN A 28 -6.97 9.08 11.60
CA GLN A 28 -6.46 7.94 10.83
C GLN A 28 -7.38 6.71 10.89
N ARG A 29 -7.90 6.35 12.06
CA ARG A 29 -8.81 5.20 12.18
C ARG A 29 -10.12 5.43 11.44
N SER A 30 -10.67 6.65 11.46
CA SER A 30 -11.86 7.00 10.69
C SER A 30 -11.59 6.99 9.19
N ARG A 31 -10.41 7.43 8.76
CA ARG A 31 -9.96 7.34 7.37
C ARG A 31 -9.98 5.89 6.87
N VAL A 32 -9.37 4.97 7.65
CA VAL A 32 -9.39 3.53 7.32
C VAL A 32 -10.80 3.00 7.16
N PHE A 33 -11.70 3.34 8.08
CA PHE A 33 -13.10 2.90 8.04
C PHE A 33 -13.83 3.40 6.78
N TYR A 34 -13.78 4.71 6.48
CA TYR A 34 -14.47 5.26 5.31
C TYR A 34 -13.86 4.78 3.99
N VAL A 35 -12.55 4.60 3.91
CA VAL A 35 -11.88 3.96 2.77
C VAL A 35 -12.34 2.50 2.63
N ALA A 36 -12.40 1.74 3.73
CA ALA A 36 -12.92 0.37 3.71
C ALA A 36 -14.37 0.31 3.23
N LEU A 37 -15.22 1.26 3.65
CA LEU A 37 -16.60 1.36 3.18
C LEU A 37 -16.68 1.61 1.67
N GLY A 38 -15.89 2.54 1.14
CA GLY A 38 -15.81 2.81 -0.30
C GLY A 38 -15.31 1.61 -1.10
N ASN A 39 -14.30 0.91 -0.59
CA ASN A 39 -13.81 -0.33 -1.19
C ASN A 39 -14.89 -1.42 -1.21
N ALA A 40 -15.62 -1.61 -0.11
CA ALA A 40 -16.68 -2.62 -0.03
C ALA A 40 -17.85 -2.28 -0.97
N ALA A 41 -18.25 -1.00 -1.06
CA ALA A 41 -19.26 -0.55 -1.99
C ALA A 41 -18.86 -0.80 -3.45
N PHE A 42 -17.61 -0.48 -3.82
CA PHE A 42 -17.09 -0.79 -5.15
C PHE A 42 -17.08 -2.30 -5.42
N ALA A 43 -16.58 -3.09 -4.49
CA ALA A 43 -16.47 -4.54 -4.66
C ALA A 43 -17.84 -5.21 -4.80
N LEU A 44 -18.86 -4.72 -4.05
CA LEU A 44 -20.25 -5.16 -4.21
C LEU A 44 -20.80 -4.76 -5.60
N GLY A 45 -20.60 -3.51 -6.01
CA GLY A 45 -21.02 -3.05 -7.34
C GLY A 45 -20.37 -3.87 -8.46
N ALA A 46 -19.08 -4.13 -8.37
CA ALA A 46 -18.35 -4.96 -9.33
C ALA A 46 -18.87 -6.41 -9.38
N LEU A 47 -19.24 -6.98 -8.24
CA LEU A 47 -19.84 -8.31 -8.16
C LEU A 47 -21.19 -8.34 -8.87
N VAL A 48 -22.07 -7.39 -8.56
CA VAL A 48 -23.43 -7.33 -9.13
C VAL A 48 -23.40 -7.06 -10.64
N ILE A 49 -22.62 -6.04 -11.08
CA ILE A 49 -22.50 -5.67 -12.50
C ILE A 49 -21.83 -6.77 -13.31
N GLY A 50 -20.86 -7.47 -12.70
CA GLY A 50 -20.18 -8.60 -13.34
C GLY A 50 -21.02 -9.87 -13.46
N GLY A 51 -22.30 -9.86 -13.03
CA GLY A 51 -23.15 -11.04 -13.01
C GLY A 51 -22.67 -12.14 -12.07
N GLY A 52 -21.78 -11.81 -11.13
CA GLY A 52 -21.24 -12.73 -10.16
C GLY A 52 -22.26 -13.08 -9.08
N HIS A 53 -22.25 -14.34 -8.67
CA HIS A 53 -23.02 -14.79 -7.52
C HIS A 53 -22.12 -14.90 -6.30
N LEU A 54 -22.61 -14.43 -5.15
CA LEU A 54 -21.90 -14.60 -3.89
C LEU A 54 -21.89 -16.11 -3.56
N SER A 55 -20.71 -16.68 -3.51
CA SER A 55 -20.54 -18.05 -3.07
C SER A 55 -20.10 -18.05 -1.61
N PHE A 56 -20.97 -18.56 -0.73
CA PHE A 56 -20.67 -18.74 0.69
C PHE A 56 -19.89 -20.05 0.96
N GLY A 57 -19.37 -20.70 -0.08
CA GLY A 57 -18.48 -21.83 0.07
C GLY A 57 -17.25 -21.48 0.90
N TRP A 58 -16.74 -22.48 1.66
CA TRP A 58 -15.61 -22.26 2.56
C TRP A 58 -14.41 -21.57 1.87
N ARG A 59 -13.99 -22.07 0.71
CA ARG A 59 -12.83 -21.49 0.02
C ARG A 59 -13.11 -20.12 -0.60
N PRO A 60 -14.14 -19.94 -1.45
CA PRO A 60 -14.32 -18.68 -2.18
C PRO A 60 -14.72 -17.50 -1.28
N PHE A 61 -15.23 -17.75 -0.09
CA PHE A 61 -15.66 -16.69 0.82
C PHE A 61 -14.62 -16.42 1.93
N TRP A 62 -14.27 -17.43 2.72
CA TRP A 62 -13.49 -17.23 3.94
C TRP A 62 -12.02 -16.93 3.68
N PHE A 63 -11.40 -17.53 2.65
CA PHE A 63 -9.99 -17.26 2.38
C PHE A 63 -9.72 -15.82 1.93
N PRO A 64 -10.47 -15.24 0.98
CA PRO A 64 -10.31 -13.81 0.68
C PRO A 64 -10.65 -12.90 1.86
N LEU A 65 -11.69 -13.23 2.65
CA LEU A 65 -12.06 -12.46 3.84
C LEU A 65 -10.91 -12.42 4.86
N ILE A 66 -10.24 -13.54 5.13
CA ILE A 66 -9.03 -13.58 5.97
C ILE A 66 -7.96 -12.65 5.41
N GLY A 67 -7.75 -12.64 4.09
CA GLY A 67 -6.86 -11.70 3.43
C GLY A 67 -7.18 -10.24 3.75
N GLY A 68 -8.46 -9.88 3.77
CA GLY A 68 -8.91 -8.54 4.16
C GLY A 68 -8.60 -8.19 5.62
N VAL A 69 -8.75 -9.13 6.54
CA VAL A 69 -8.37 -8.95 7.94
C VAL A 69 -6.85 -8.74 8.07
N VAL A 70 -6.05 -9.55 7.35
CA VAL A 70 -4.58 -9.39 7.30
C VAL A 70 -4.19 -8.01 6.79
N TRP A 71 -4.87 -7.51 5.75
CA TRP A 71 -4.61 -6.18 5.19
C TRP A 71 -4.81 -5.06 6.23
N ILE A 72 -5.88 -5.11 7.03
CA ILE A 72 -6.15 -4.12 8.10
C ILE A 72 -5.08 -4.20 9.20
N GLY A 73 -4.60 -5.39 9.54
CA GLY A 73 -3.47 -5.55 10.46
C GLY A 73 -2.23 -4.81 9.95
N GLY A 74 -1.90 -4.98 8.68
CA GLY A 74 -0.83 -4.22 8.01
C GLY A 74 -1.06 -2.71 8.09
N ASN A 75 -2.28 -2.25 7.85
CA ASN A 75 -2.67 -0.85 7.91
C ASN A 75 -2.50 -0.25 9.32
N TYR A 76 -2.90 -0.99 10.36
CA TYR A 76 -2.71 -0.57 11.75
C TYR A 76 -1.22 -0.35 12.07
N PHE A 77 -0.38 -1.31 11.74
CA PHE A 77 1.06 -1.19 11.98
C PHE A 77 1.71 -0.10 11.13
N ALA A 78 1.29 0.07 9.87
CA ALA A 78 1.77 1.14 9.00
C ALA A 78 1.48 2.51 9.58
N PHE A 79 0.28 2.73 10.12
CA PHE A 79 -0.07 4.00 10.75
C PHE A 79 0.74 4.26 12.01
N ARG A 80 0.90 3.26 12.88
CA ARG A 80 1.73 3.39 14.08
C ARG A 80 3.18 3.72 13.74
N ALA A 81 3.73 3.09 12.70
CA ALA A 81 5.05 3.45 12.21
C ALA A 81 5.11 4.90 11.71
N THR A 82 4.13 5.28 10.88
CA THR A 82 4.08 6.62 10.27
C THR A 82 3.94 7.74 11.31
N GLU A 83 3.16 7.55 12.36
CA GLU A 83 3.02 8.49 13.47
C GLU A 83 4.36 8.78 14.19
N THR A 84 5.26 7.81 14.20
CA THR A 84 6.52 7.92 14.93
C THR A 84 7.70 8.36 14.06
N VAL A 85 7.87 7.73 12.87
CA VAL A 85 9.05 7.99 12.01
C VAL A 85 8.70 8.78 10.75
N GLY A 86 7.44 9.12 10.56
CA GLY A 86 6.93 9.80 9.37
C GLY A 86 6.68 8.85 8.21
N LEU A 87 5.79 9.26 7.27
CA LEU A 87 5.34 8.43 6.14
C LEU A 87 6.49 7.95 5.25
N ALA A 88 7.45 8.83 4.96
CA ALA A 88 8.56 8.50 4.07
C ALA A 88 9.45 7.38 4.61
N ARG A 89 9.84 7.47 5.90
CA ARG A 89 10.68 6.46 6.54
C ARG A 89 9.94 5.16 6.72
N ALA A 90 8.69 5.22 7.14
CA ALA A 90 7.85 4.07 7.29
C ALA A 90 7.65 3.34 5.95
N SER A 91 7.23 4.06 4.88
CA SER A 91 7.03 3.48 3.56
C SER A 91 8.31 2.91 2.94
N GLY A 92 9.45 3.57 3.15
CA GLY A 92 10.74 3.05 2.74
C GLY A 92 11.14 1.74 3.42
N SER A 93 10.54 1.43 4.56
CA SER A 93 10.80 0.18 5.27
C SER A 93 9.82 -0.91 4.85
N TRP A 94 8.53 -0.63 4.77
CA TRP A 94 7.54 -1.67 4.43
C TRP A 94 7.50 -2.02 2.94
N THR A 95 7.76 -1.07 2.02
CA THR A 95 7.60 -1.34 0.58
C THR A 95 8.61 -2.37 0.06
N PRO A 96 9.92 -2.28 0.35
CA PRO A 96 10.86 -3.32 -0.04
C PRO A 96 10.52 -4.70 0.56
N LEU A 97 10.14 -4.72 1.83
CA LEU A 97 9.77 -5.97 2.50
C LEU A 97 8.51 -6.60 1.92
N ASN A 98 7.54 -5.78 1.53
CA ASN A 98 6.34 -6.17 0.81
C ASN A 98 6.65 -6.96 -0.48
N ILE A 99 7.58 -6.43 -1.29
CA ILE A 99 8.02 -7.06 -2.53
C ILE A 99 8.70 -8.41 -2.21
N ILE A 100 9.65 -8.40 -1.27
CA ILE A 100 10.39 -9.61 -0.88
C ILE A 100 9.43 -10.70 -0.40
N VAL A 101 8.49 -10.37 0.47
CA VAL A 101 7.51 -11.32 1.02
C VAL A 101 6.60 -11.86 -0.09
N ALA A 102 6.15 -11.03 -1.02
CA ALA A 102 5.35 -11.48 -2.15
C ALA A 102 6.11 -12.48 -3.04
N PHE A 103 7.40 -12.22 -3.30
CA PHE A 103 8.25 -13.15 -4.03
C PHE A 103 8.51 -14.47 -3.26
N ILE A 104 8.71 -14.40 -1.95
CA ILE A 104 8.85 -15.61 -1.11
C ILE A 104 7.59 -16.48 -1.24
N TRP A 105 6.40 -15.90 -1.15
CA TRP A 105 5.15 -16.64 -1.34
C TRP A 105 5.03 -17.22 -2.76
N GLY A 106 5.35 -16.44 -3.79
CA GLY A 106 5.38 -16.90 -5.17
C GLY A 106 6.30 -18.10 -5.36
N ALA A 107 7.52 -18.02 -4.82
CA ALA A 107 8.52 -19.06 -4.93
C ALA A 107 8.16 -20.32 -4.14
N LEU A 108 7.85 -20.17 -2.84
CA LEU A 108 7.73 -21.30 -1.92
C LEU A 108 6.35 -21.95 -1.93
N LEU A 109 5.28 -21.14 -2.04
CA LEU A 109 3.90 -21.64 -1.91
C LEU A 109 3.27 -21.94 -3.27
N PHE A 110 3.63 -21.16 -4.30
CA PHE A 110 3.00 -21.28 -5.62
C PHE A 110 3.94 -21.86 -6.69
N GLY A 111 5.21 -22.09 -6.36
CA GLY A 111 6.19 -22.70 -7.28
C GLY A 111 6.46 -21.86 -8.53
N GLU A 112 6.21 -20.55 -8.49
CA GLU A 112 6.25 -19.66 -9.66
C GLU A 112 7.63 -19.58 -10.32
N LEU A 113 8.69 -19.89 -9.57
CA LEU A 113 10.06 -19.86 -10.09
C LEU A 113 10.52 -21.20 -10.68
N SER A 114 9.71 -22.25 -10.63
CA SER A 114 10.09 -23.59 -11.08
C SER A 114 10.35 -23.68 -12.60
N SER A 115 9.74 -22.79 -13.38
CA SER A 115 9.92 -22.68 -14.83
C SER A 115 10.99 -21.67 -15.26
N PHE A 116 11.64 -20.99 -14.32
CA PHE A 116 12.61 -19.93 -14.63
C PHE A 116 13.94 -20.52 -15.08
N THR A 117 14.45 -19.98 -16.18
CA THR A 117 15.82 -20.22 -16.64
C THR A 117 16.81 -19.37 -15.86
N THR A 118 18.11 -19.69 -15.97
CA THR A 118 19.17 -18.84 -15.39
C THR A 118 19.06 -17.38 -15.87
N ALA A 119 18.74 -17.16 -17.14
CA ALA A 119 18.53 -15.82 -17.69
C ALA A 119 17.35 -15.09 -17.01
N ASN A 120 16.25 -15.80 -16.74
CA ASN A 120 15.09 -15.24 -16.04
C ASN A 120 15.47 -14.82 -14.60
N PHE A 121 16.28 -15.61 -13.89
CA PHE A 121 16.77 -15.26 -12.57
C PHE A 121 17.67 -14.02 -12.58
N VAL A 122 18.51 -13.85 -13.60
CA VAL A 122 19.35 -12.65 -13.76
C VAL A 122 18.47 -11.43 -14.02
N VAL A 123 17.49 -11.53 -14.92
CA VAL A 123 16.55 -10.43 -15.22
C VAL A 123 15.71 -10.07 -13.98
N LEU A 124 15.20 -11.09 -13.27
CA LEU A 124 14.46 -10.89 -12.02
C LEU A 124 15.31 -10.16 -10.97
N GLY A 125 16.53 -10.64 -10.73
CA GLY A 125 17.45 -10.04 -9.77
C GLY A 125 17.83 -8.61 -10.13
N ALA A 126 18.15 -8.35 -11.38
CA ALA A 126 18.45 -7.01 -11.88
C ALA A 126 17.24 -6.06 -11.73
N GLY A 127 16.04 -6.52 -12.11
CA GLY A 127 14.81 -5.76 -11.96
C GLY A 127 14.49 -5.44 -10.50
N MET A 128 14.64 -6.41 -9.60
CA MET A 128 14.46 -6.19 -8.15
C MET A 128 15.45 -5.18 -7.60
N VAL A 129 16.73 -5.29 -7.94
CA VAL A 129 17.76 -4.33 -7.50
C VAL A 129 17.43 -2.92 -7.98
N LEU A 130 17.01 -2.74 -9.22
CA LEU A 130 16.63 -1.43 -9.75
C LEU A 130 15.40 -0.86 -9.02
N ILE A 131 14.36 -1.67 -8.79
CA ILE A 131 13.16 -1.22 -8.04
C ILE A 131 13.54 -0.83 -6.62
N LEU A 132 14.28 -1.68 -5.90
CA LEU A 132 14.67 -1.41 -4.53
C LEU A 132 15.58 -0.18 -4.44
N ALA A 133 16.56 -0.06 -5.32
CA ALA A 133 17.42 1.13 -5.40
C ALA A 133 16.58 2.40 -5.67
N GLY A 134 15.64 2.34 -6.60
CA GLY A 134 14.73 3.44 -6.91
C GLY A 134 13.89 3.85 -5.69
N ILE A 135 13.30 2.89 -5.00
CA ILE A 135 12.50 3.12 -3.78
C ILE A 135 13.37 3.74 -2.69
N LEU A 136 14.57 3.20 -2.44
CA LEU A 136 15.49 3.73 -1.42
C LEU A 136 15.93 5.16 -1.72
N LEU A 137 16.17 5.50 -2.99
CA LEU A 137 16.47 6.88 -3.40
C LEU A 137 15.29 7.82 -3.14
N ILE A 138 14.06 7.40 -3.51
CA ILE A 138 12.85 8.20 -3.25
C ILE A 138 12.68 8.48 -1.77
N VAL A 139 12.84 7.46 -0.93
CA VAL A 139 12.71 7.59 0.52
C VAL A 139 13.87 8.40 1.12
N GLY A 140 15.09 8.10 0.72
CA GLY A 140 16.29 8.81 1.19
C GLY A 140 16.27 10.30 0.86
N SER A 141 15.68 10.69 -0.28
CA SER A 141 15.52 12.09 -0.67
C SER A 141 14.67 12.89 0.30
N GLN A 142 13.67 12.28 0.90
CA GLN A 142 12.79 12.91 1.89
C GLN A 142 13.51 13.11 3.23
N ASN A 143 14.42 12.20 3.58
CA ASN A 143 15.26 12.32 4.77
C ASN A 143 16.33 13.42 4.64
N ALA A 144 16.80 13.70 3.42
CA ALA A 144 17.83 14.72 3.16
C ALA A 144 17.29 16.17 3.25
N GLN A 145 15.97 16.38 3.27
CA GLN A 145 15.35 17.70 3.38
C GLN A 145 15.10 18.17 4.81
N GLY A 146 15.30 17.35 5.81
CA GLY A 146 15.09 17.82 7.17
C GLY A 146 15.14 16.71 8.18
N GLY A 147 16.09 16.77 9.04
CA GLY A 147 15.92 16.46 10.44
C GLY A 147 14.99 17.47 11.14
N GLY A 148 14.09 18.11 10.39
CA GLY A 148 13.09 19.05 10.81
C GLY A 148 11.72 18.69 10.27
N ALA A 149 10.88 18.17 11.14
CA ALA A 149 9.43 18.26 11.16
C ALA A 149 8.73 18.53 9.81
N SER A 150 8.14 17.47 9.25
CA SER A 150 6.83 17.60 8.63
C SER A 150 5.90 16.56 9.23
N ALA A 151 5.80 16.55 10.56
CA ALA A 151 4.50 16.41 11.18
C ALA A 151 3.67 17.57 10.61
N VAL A 152 2.51 17.29 10.03
CA VAL A 152 1.49 18.28 9.78
C VAL A 152 1.38 19.08 11.08
N GLU A 153 1.80 20.36 11.06
CA GLU A 153 1.54 21.29 12.16
C GLU A 153 0.03 21.36 12.33
N VAL A 154 -0.45 20.67 13.33
CA VAL A 154 -1.69 21.05 13.99
C VAL A 154 -1.33 22.34 14.71
N HIS A 155 -1.75 23.48 14.16
CA HIS A 155 -1.68 24.76 14.85
C HIS A 155 -2.41 24.62 16.19
N GLY A 156 -1.65 24.64 17.25
CA GLY A 156 -2.04 24.82 18.63
C GLY A 156 -0.84 25.43 19.31
N GLU A 157 -0.89 26.77 19.49
CA GLU A 157 0.04 27.55 20.29
C GLU A 157 0.12 26.96 21.70
N GLU A 158 1.34 26.61 22.10
CA GLU A 158 1.97 26.94 23.38
C GLU A 158 3.33 26.24 23.45
N ALA A 159 4.38 26.98 23.08
CA ALA A 159 5.76 26.58 23.27
C ALA A 159 6.20 26.88 24.70
N GLY A 160 6.04 25.91 25.60
CA GLY A 160 6.65 25.88 26.91
C GLY A 160 7.93 25.04 26.88
N SER A 161 9.04 25.64 27.28
CA SER A 161 10.37 25.08 27.42
C SER A 161 10.38 23.62 27.93
N ALA A 162 10.70 22.64 27.08
CA ALA A 162 10.90 21.24 27.46
C ALA A 162 12.34 20.79 27.27
N ASN A 163 12.96 20.73 28.37
CA ASN A 163 14.12 20.03 28.89
C ASN A 163 14.71 18.87 28.06
N ARG A 164 16.04 18.88 27.94
CA ARG A 164 16.92 17.93 27.25
C ARG A 164 17.01 16.50 27.84
N SER A 165 16.05 16.00 28.55
CA SER A 165 16.09 14.68 29.20
C SER A 165 15.36 13.57 28.42
N SER A 166 14.99 13.74 27.14
CA SER A 166 14.17 12.77 26.38
C SER A 166 14.93 11.93 25.35
N ILE A 167 16.27 11.90 25.34
CA ILE A 167 17.05 11.21 24.27
C ILE A 167 17.03 9.70 24.38
N SER A 168 16.87 9.10 25.56
CA SER A 168 16.80 7.63 25.70
C SER A 168 15.43 7.04 25.34
N GLY A 169 14.35 7.78 25.52
CA GLY A 169 12.99 7.35 25.12
C GLY A 169 12.80 7.30 23.60
N THR A 170 13.53 8.12 22.85
CA THR A 170 13.42 8.22 21.40
C THR A 170 13.98 6.99 20.65
N ALA A 171 15.10 6.41 21.10
CA ALA A 171 15.72 5.26 20.43
C ALA A 171 14.85 4.00 20.49
N HIS A 172 14.21 3.74 21.63
CA HIS A 172 13.29 2.62 21.79
C HIS A 172 12.03 2.82 20.93
N SER A 173 11.48 4.02 20.90
CA SER A 173 10.32 4.39 20.09
C SER A 173 10.59 4.21 18.59
N TYR A 174 11.77 4.59 18.09
CA TYR A 174 12.17 4.39 16.69
C TYR A 174 12.31 2.91 16.34
N ARG A 175 12.93 2.09 17.20
CA ARG A 175 13.01 0.64 16.98
C ARG A 175 11.63 0.01 16.85
N LEU A 176 10.72 0.35 17.74
CA LEU A 176 9.34 -0.16 17.70
C LEU A 176 8.62 0.28 16.41
N ALA A 177 8.80 1.52 15.98
CA ALA A 177 8.21 2.02 14.73
C ALA A 177 8.74 1.25 13.51
N TYR A 178 10.03 0.92 13.46
CA TYR A 178 10.58 0.09 12.37
C TYR A 178 10.12 -1.37 12.45
N LEU A 179 9.90 -1.92 13.64
CA LEU A 179 9.25 -3.23 13.78
C LEU A 179 7.80 -3.19 13.26
N PHE A 180 7.06 -2.14 13.56
CA PHE A 180 5.72 -1.96 13.01
C PHE A 180 5.74 -1.80 11.48
N ALA A 181 6.69 -1.03 10.93
CA ALA A 181 6.86 -0.94 9.48
C ALA A 181 7.19 -2.31 8.87
N GLY A 182 8.05 -3.10 9.52
CA GLY A 182 8.35 -4.48 9.13
C GLY A 182 7.11 -5.37 9.14
N ALA A 183 6.34 -5.34 10.24
CA ALA A 183 5.08 -6.09 10.35
C ALA A 183 4.07 -5.68 9.26
N ALA A 184 3.96 -4.38 8.97
CA ALA A 184 3.12 -3.89 7.87
C ALA A 184 3.57 -4.47 6.52
N GLY A 185 4.88 -4.48 6.25
CA GLY A 185 5.45 -5.04 5.03
C GLY A 185 5.12 -6.53 4.87
N VAL A 186 5.28 -7.31 5.93
CA VAL A 186 4.94 -8.75 5.92
C VAL A 186 3.46 -8.97 5.68
N LEU A 187 2.59 -8.28 6.43
CA LEU A 187 1.14 -8.46 6.31
C LEU A 187 0.60 -8.01 4.95
N TRP A 188 1.07 -6.87 4.44
CA TRP A 188 0.67 -6.41 3.12
C TRP A 188 1.27 -7.22 1.98
N GLY A 189 2.46 -7.83 2.18
CA GLY A 189 3.03 -8.81 1.25
C GLY A 189 2.32 -10.16 1.27
N SER A 190 1.40 -10.38 2.19
CA SER A 190 0.75 -11.68 2.44
C SER A 190 -0.78 -11.67 2.29
N TYR A 191 -1.46 -10.52 2.28
CA TYR A 191 -2.92 -10.44 2.38
C TYR A 191 -3.68 -11.12 1.22
N PHE A 192 -3.09 -11.20 0.05
CA PHE A 192 -3.68 -11.85 -1.13
C PHE A 192 -3.42 -13.37 -1.17
N VAL A 193 -2.46 -13.86 -0.37
CA VAL A 193 -2.05 -15.28 -0.36
C VAL A 193 -3.20 -16.23 -0.07
N PRO A 194 -4.08 -16.00 0.93
CA PRO A 194 -5.19 -16.91 1.19
C PRO A 194 -6.09 -17.11 -0.03
N ALA A 195 -6.49 -16.03 -0.70
CA ALA A 195 -7.35 -16.10 -1.88
C ALA A 195 -6.66 -16.85 -3.04
N GLN A 196 -5.39 -16.60 -3.26
CA GLN A 196 -4.61 -17.24 -4.30
C GLN A 196 -4.37 -18.74 -4.00
N TRP A 197 -4.04 -19.08 -2.76
CA TRP A 197 -3.89 -20.47 -2.33
C TRP A 197 -5.18 -21.28 -2.51
N ALA A 198 -6.32 -20.66 -2.21
CA ALA A 198 -7.63 -21.25 -2.44
C ALA A 198 -8.06 -21.29 -3.93
N LYS A 199 -7.24 -20.72 -4.83
CA LYS A 199 -7.51 -20.59 -6.27
C LYS A 199 -8.82 -19.85 -6.57
N VAL A 200 -9.14 -18.84 -5.77
CA VAL A 200 -10.34 -18.03 -5.95
C VAL A 200 -10.10 -17.00 -7.05
N SER A 201 -11.02 -16.92 -8.01
CA SER A 201 -10.93 -15.93 -9.08
C SER A 201 -11.04 -14.50 -8.53
N ALA A 202 -10.45 -13.53 -9.24
CA ALA A 202 -10.51 -12.13 -8.86
C ALA A 202 -11.94 -11.62 -8.66
N GLN A 203 -12.86 -12.02 -9.55
CA GLN A 203 -14.26 -11.61 -9.50
C GLN A 203 -14.97 -12.12 -8.23
N LEU A 204 -14.75 -13.40 -7.86
CA LEU A 204 -15.38 -14.00 -6.68
C LEU A 204 -14.71 -13.57 -5.38
N GLY A 205 -13.38 -13.41 -5.37
CA GLY A 205 -12.60 -13.14 -4.17
C GLY A 205 -12.60 -11.67 -3.74
N ASN A 206 -12.81 -10.73 -4.67
CA ASN A 206 -12.67 -9.30 -4.37
C ASN A 206 -13.68 -8.79 -3.34
N PHE A 207 -14.95 -9.23 -3.43
CA PHE A 207 -15.97 -8.78 -2.49
C PHE A 207 -15.80 -9.37 -1.08
N PRO A 208 -15.59 -10.68 -0.86
CA PRO A 208 -15.25 -11.22 0.45
C PRO A 208 -14.00 -10.59 1.07
N LEU A 209 -12.96 -10.31 0.28
CA LEU A 209 -11.76 -9.60 0.74
C LEU A 209 -12.11 -8.19 1.22
N ALA A 210 -12.93 -7.46 0.46
CA ALA A 210 -13.40 -6.13 0.84
C ALA A 210 -14.27 -6.15 2.10
N LEU A 211 -15.08 -7.21 2.31
CA LEU A 211 -15.82 -7.43 3.55
C LEU A 211 -14.89 -7.65 4.74
N GLY A 212 -13.82 -8.44 4.56
CA GLY A 212 -12.79 -8.65 5.59
C GLY A 212 -12.11 -7.33 5.99
N ILE A 213 -11.77 -6.50 5.00
CA ILE A 213 -11.23 -5.15 5.22
C ILE A 213 -12.23 -4.28 6.00
N LEU A 214 -13.51 -4.28 5.59
CA LEU A 214 -14.54 -3.48 6.25
C LEU A 214 -14.82 -3.98 7.68
N ALA A 215 -14.96 -5.27 7.88
CA ALA A 215 -15.22 -5.87 9.19
C ALA A 215 -14.09 -5.55 10.18
N ALA A 216 -12.83 -5.80 9.79
CA ALA A 216 -11.67 -5.52 10.63
C ALA A 216 -11.47 -4.00 10.84
N GLY A 217 -11.72 -3.17 9.81
CA GLY A 217 -11.71 -1.72 9.93
C GLY A 217 -12.79 -1.18 10.88
N THR A 218 -13.97 -1.80 10.87
CA THR A 218 -15.06 -1.48 11.82
C THR A 218 -14.66 -1.81 13.25
N VAL A 219 -14.06 -2.99 13.48
CA VAL A 219 -13.54 -3.35 14.80
C VAL A 219 -12.47 -2.35 15.25
N LEU A 220 -11.53 -2.02 14.36
CA LEU A 220 -10.45 -1.06 14.67
C LEU A 220 -10.99 0.31 15.08
N VAL A 221 -12.03 0.81 14.41
CA VAL A 221 -12.60 2.12 14.75
C VAL A 221 -13.51 2.05 15.97
N ALA A 222 -14.22 0.95 16.18
CA ALA A 222 -15.07 0.73 17.36
C ALA A 222 -14.25 0.75 18.65
N THR A 223 -13.04 0.17 18.66
CA THR A 223 -12.11 0.22 19.80
C THR A 223 -11.62 1.65 20.13
N ALA A 224 -11.92 2.62 19.28
CA ALA A 224 -11.58 4.04 19.47
C ALA A 224 -12.82 4.92 19.75
N GLY A 225 -13.96 4.32 20.08
CA GLY A 225 -15.21 5.05 20.33
C GLY A 225 -16.06 5.30 19.09
N GLY A 226 -15.74 4.67 17.97
CA GLY A 226 -16.47 4.78 16.71
C GLY A 226 -15.83 5.74 15.69
N PRO A 227 -16.38 5.80 14.47
CA PRO A 227 -15.87 6.68 13.43
C PRO A 227 -16.20 8.15 13.73
N ALA A 228 -15.26 9.04 13.49
CA ALA A 228 -15.51 10.47 13.58
C ALA A 228 -16.59 10.90 12.58
N LYS A 229 -17.49 11.77 12.99
CA LYS A 229 -18.46 12.40 12.10
C LYS A 229 -17.72 13.35 11.17
N LEU A 230 -17.73 13.09 9.88
CA LEU A 230 -17.10 13.90 8.86
C LEU A 230 -18.15 14.74 8.13
N SER A 231 -17.74 15.88 7.58
CA SER A 231 -18.59 16.63 6.65
C SER A 231 -18.87 15.78 5.39
N PRO A 232 -19.98 16.03 4.66
CA PRO A 232 -20.30 15.28 3.44
C PRO A 232 -19.15 15.25 2.42
N ARG A 233 -18.44 16.38 2.26
CA ARG A 233 -17.29 16.48 1.37
C ARG A 233 -16.14 15.58 1.81
N LEU A 234 -15.79 15.58 3.10
CA LEU A 234 -14.75 14.71 3.65
C LEU A 234 -15.12 13.24 3.53
N THR A 235 -16.36 12.90 3.85
CA THR A 235 -16.89 11.54 3.71
C THR A 235 -16.79 11.06 2.25
N ALA A 236 -17.28 11.86 1.30
CA ALA A 236 -17.21 11.54 -0.12
C ALA A 236 -15.75 11.35 -0.60
N THR A 237 -14.83 12.21 -0.15
CA THR A 237 -13.41 12.08 -0.50
C THR A 237 -12.82 10.76 0.02
N GLN A 238 -13.10 10.37 1.25
CA GLN A 238 -12.60 9.11 1.80
C GLN A 238 -13.22 7.89 1.11
N ILE A 239 -14.53 7.93 0.82
CA ILE A 239 -15.23 6.88 0.07
C ILE A 239 -14.63 6.76 -1.35
N SER A 240 -14.39 7.88 -2.04
CA SER A 240 -13.78 7.88 -3.37
C SER A 240 -12.38 7.28 -3.36
N ALA A 241 -11.59 7.56 -2.32
CA ALA A 241 -10.29 6.91 -2.13
C ALA A 241 -10.44 5.40 -1.96
N GLY A 242 -11.48 4.95 -1.24
CA GLY A 242 -11.81 3.54 -1.09
C GLY A 242 -12.23 2.88 -2.40
N VAL A 243 -13.01 3.56 -3.23
CA VAL A 243 -13.38 3.09 -4.58
C VAL A 243 -12.13 2.93 -5.44
N LEU A 244 -11.22 3.91 -5.45
CA LEU A 244 -9.95 3.81 -6.17
C LEU A 244 -9.11 2.64 -5.67
N PHE A 245 -9.00 2.45 -4.35
CA PHE A 245 -8.32 1.28 -3.79
C PHE A 245 -8.95 -0.02 -4.29
N GLY A 246 -10.28 -0.12 -4.29
CA GLY A 246 -11.02 -1.31 -4.75
C GLY A 246 -10.81 -1.62 -6.24
N ILE A 247 -10.80 -0.60 -7.10
CA ILE A 247 -10.48 -0.72 -8.52
C ILE A 247 -9.09 -1.33 -8.70
N GLY A 248 -8.10 -0.76 -8.01
CA GLY A 248 -6.72 -1.23 -8.06
C GLY A 248 -6.57 -2.65 -7.53
N ASN A 249 -7.30 -2.99 -6.48
CA ASN A 249 -7.25 -4.31 -5.87
C ASN A 249 -7.86 -5.39 -6.78
N LEU A 250 -9.00 -5.12 -7.41
CA LEU A 250 -9.61 -6.03 -8.40
C LEU A 250 -8.68 -6.23 -9.60
N ALA A 251 -8.06 -5.16 -10.09
CA ALA A 251 -7.10 -5.23 -11.18
C ALA A 251 -5.84 -6.01 -10.77
N LEU A 252 -5.33 -5.83 -9.53
CA LEU A 252 -4.20 -6.61 -9.01
C LEU A 252 -4.50 -8.10 -8.96
N LEU A 253 -5.65 -8.49 -8.41
CA LEU A 253 -6.04 -9.90 -8.35
C LEU A 253 -6.08 -10.52 -9.76
N GLY A 254 -6.61 -9.78 -10.74
CA GLY A 254 -6.59 -10.20 -12.15
C GLY A 254 -5.18 -10.22 -12.77
N LEU A 255 -4.29 -9.32 -12.37
CA LEU A 255 -2.90 -9.28 -12.80
C LEU A 255 -2.12 -10.47 -12.24
N VAL A 256 -2.18 -10.69 -10.93
CA VAL A 256 -1.52 -11.80 -10.22
C VAL A 256 -1.92 -13.15 -10.82
N ALA A 257 -3.20 -13.34 -11.12
CA ALA A 257 -3.69 -14.57 -11.76
C ALA A 257 -3.09 -14.82 -13.17
N ARG A 258 -2.50 -13.80 -13.80
CA ARG A 258 -1.92 -13.89 -15.17
C ARG A 258 -0.41 -13.99 -15.20
N VAL A 259 0.26 -13.26 -14.31
CA VAL A 259 1.73 -13.12 -14.33
C VAL A 259 2.41 -13.68 -13.09
N GLY A 260 1.63 -14.27 -12.18
CA GLY A 260 2.13 -14.77 -10.91
C GLY A 260 2.16 -13.70 -9.81
N THR A 261 2.32 -14.19 -8.58
CA THR A 261 2.26 -13.38 -7.35
C THR A 261 3.41 -12.39 -7.28
N GLY A 262 4.63 -12.89 -7.39
CA GLY A 262 5.84 -12.08 -7.23
C GLY A 262 5.91 -10.96 -8.28
N VAL A 263 5.73 -11.31 -9.55
CA VAL A 263 5.77 -10.36 -10.67
C VAL A 263 4.61 -9.38 -10.60
N GLY A 264 3.38 -9.86 -10.43
CA GLY A 264 2.18 -9.02 -10.40
C GLY A 264 2.20 -8.04 -9.25
N PHE A 265 2.62 -8.48 -8.05
CA PHE A 265 2.71 -7.61 -6.89
C PHE A 265 3.85 -6.58 -7.02
N THR A 266 4.98 -6.97 -7.58
CA THR A 266 6.09 -6.04 -7.86
C THR A 266 5.67 -4.93 -8.82
N ILE A 267 4.94 -5.27 -9.90
CA ILE A 267 4.38 -4.28 -10.82
C ILE A 267 3.44 -3.33 -10.07
N ALA A 268 2.57 -3.84 -9.20
CA ALA A 268 1.67 -3.02 -8.41
C ALA A 268 2.40 -1.99 -7.52
N GLN A 269 3.59 -2.30 -7.02
CA GLN A 269 4.41 -1.39 -6.22
C GLN A 269 4.90 -0.16 -7.02
N LEU A 270 4.85 -0.19 -8.35
CA LEU A 270 5.09 0.99 -9.18
C LEU A 270 4.05 2.11 -8.93
N SER A 271 2.95 1.81 -8.24
CA SER A 271 2.02 2.82 -7.71
C SER A 271 2.70 3.89 -6.84
N LEU A 272 3.85 3.57 -6.22
CA LEU A 272 4.69 4.54 -5.53
C LEU A 272 5.16 5.67 -6.45
N LEU A 273 5.37 5.39 -7.74
CA LEU A 273 5.78 6.40 -8.73
C LEU A 273 4.69 7.49 -8.89
N VAL A 274 3.43 7.05 -8.93
CA VAL A 274 2.28 7.96 -9.01
C VAL A 274 2.19 8.78 -7.72
N ASN A 275 2.31 8.13 -6.55
CA ASN A 275 2.32 8.80 -5.25
C ASN A 275 3.42 9.87 -5.19
N ALA A 276 4.65 9.52 -5.59
CA ALA A 276 5.77 10.45 -5.59
C ALA A 276 5.56 11.61 -6.57
N SER A 277 5.02 11.32 -7.77
CA SER A 277 4.70 12.35 -8.78
C SER A 277 3.64 13.32 -8.26
N VAL A 278 2.55 12.82 -7.68
CA VAL A 278 1.51 13.67 -7.05
C VAL A 278 2.12 14.47 -5.90
N GLY A 279 2.97 13.86 -5.08
CA GLY A 279 3.70 14.55 -4.01
C GLY A 279 4.50 15.75 -4.52
N ILE A 280 5.28 15.57 -5.59
CA ILE A 280 6.14 16.61 -6.17
C ILE A 280 5.32 17.68 -6.89
N PHE A 281 4.43 17.29 -7.81
CA PHE A 281 3.83 18.23 -8.75
C PHE A 281 2.51 18.83 -8.26
N VAL A 282 1.75 18.10 -7.43
CA VAL A 282 0.46 18.56 -6.88
C VAL A 282 0.65 19.12 -5.48
N PHE A 283 1.23 18.33 -4.57
CA PHE A 283 1.46 18.78 -3.19
C PHE A 283 2.73 19.60 -3.03
N LYS A 284 3.59 19.67 -4.04
CA LYS A 284 4.85 20.41 -4.08
C LYS A 284 5.84 19.99 -2.96
N VAL A 285 5.79 18.73 -2.57
CA VAL A 285 6.64 18.12 -1.54
C VAL A 285 7.29 16.85 -2.10
N PRO A 286 8.63 16.87 -2.36
CA PRO A 286 9.55 18.01 -2.28
C PRO A 286 9.28 19.08 -3.36
N LYS A 287 9.74 20.33 -3.11
CA LYS A 287 9.54 21.44 -4.05
C LYS A 287 10.09 21.09 -5.42
N PRO A 288 9.33 21.25 -6.51
CA PRO A 288 9.81 21.02 -7.88
C PRO A 288 11.12 21.76 -8.15
N GLY A 289 12.06 21.13 -8.87
CA GLY A 289 13.37 21.68 -9.17
C GLY A 289 14.42 21.57 -8.05
N SER A 290 14.03 21.19 -6.83
CA SER A 290 14.96 20.97 -5.72
C SER A 290 15.86 19.74 -5.95
N LYS A 291 17.00 19.67 -5.21
CA LYS A 291 17.87 18.48 -5.21
C LYS A 291 17.08 17.21 -4.85
N ALA A 292 16.21 17.28 -3.86
CA ALA A 292 15.38 16.16 -3.45
C ALA A 292 14.38 15.73 -4.56
N ALA A 293 13.74 16.69 -5.25
CA ALA A 293 12.87 16.35 -6.39
C ALA A 293 13.62 15.62 -7.49
N ARG A 294 14.85 16.07 -7.81
CA ARG A 294 15.71 15.38 -8.79
C ARG A 294 16.06 13.97 -8.37
N VAL A 295 16.42 13.75 -7.11
CA VAL A 295 16.71 12.41 -6.58
C VAL A 295 15.47 11.52 -6.65
N VAL A 296 14.28 12.04 -6.34
CA VAL A 296 13.01 11.31 -6.46
C VAL A 296 12.76 10.92 -7.92
N ILE A 297 12.97 11.83 -8.88
CA ILE A 297 12.79 11.54 -10.31
C ILE A 297 13.74 10.44 -10.78
N VAL A 298 15.01 10.48 -10.37
CA VAL A 298 15.98 9.41 -10.67
C VAL A 298 15.52 8.08 -10.08
N GLY A 299 15.07 8.08 -8.82
CA GLY A 299 14.51 6.91 -8.17
C GLY A 299 13.29 6.33 -8.92
N ILE A 300 12.39 7.20 -9.38
CA ILE A 300 11.24 6.84 -10.22
C ILE A 300 11.72 6.14 -11.51
N SER A 301 12.67 6.73 -12.20
CA SER A 301 13.18 6.16 -13.45
C SER A 301 13.80 4.77 -13.24
N LEU A 302 14.59 4.58 -12.20
CA LEU A 302 15.18 3.27 -11.86
C LEU A 302 14.10 2.24 -11.53
N ALA A 303 13.11 2.61 -10.71
CA ALA A 303 12.01 1.71 -10.37
C ALA A 303 11.16 1.34 -11.58
N ALA A 304 10.91 2.29 -12.49
CA ALA A 304 10.19 2.03 -13.73
C ALA A 304 10.95 1.06 -14.64
N MET A 305 12.28 1.26 -14.80
CA MET A 305 13.13 0.34 -15.57
C MET A 305 13.13 -1.08 -14.97
N GLY A 306 13.25 -1.18 -13.66
CA GLY A 306 13.16 -2.47 -12.96
C GLY A 306 11.80 -3.15 -13.15
N GLY A 307 10.71 -2.38 -13.08
CA GLY A 307 9.36 -2.89 -13.33
C GLY A 307 9.16 -3.38 -14.78
N ILE A 308 9.72 -2.68 -15.76
CA ILE A 308 9.70 -3.11 -17.16
C ILE A 308 10.46 -4.43 -17.34
N LEU A 309 11.65 -4.56 -16.74
CA LEU A 309 12.44 -5.79 -16.78
C LEU A 309 11.67 -6.97 -16.17
N ILE A 310 11.09 -6.80 -14.99
CA ILE A 310 10.28 -7.87 -14.35
C ILE A 310 9.03 -8.16 -15.16
N GLY A 311 8.37 -7.14 -15.69
CA GLY A 311 7.18 -7.32 -16.53
C GLY A 311 7.47 -8.04 -17.87
N SER A 312 8.73 -8.12 -18.30
CA SER A 312 9.14 -8.91 -19.49
C SER A 312 9.30 -10.39 -19.22
N LEU A 313 9.35 -10.82 -17.96
CA LEU A 313 9.38 -12.23 -17.57
C LEU A 313 8.00 -12.87 -17.84
N LYS A 314 7.96 -13.87 -18.68
CA LYS A 314 6.76 -14.64 -19.03
C LYS A 314 6.93 -16.09 -18.65
#